data_16c4b7c150f4e219b47bc79b6b3da8ad
#
_entry.id   16c4b7c150f4e219b47bc79b6b3da8ad
#
_cell.length_a   1.000
_cell.length_b   1.000
_cell.length_c   1.000
_cell.angle_alpha   90.00
_cell.angle_beta   90.00
_cell.angle_gamma   90.00
#
_symmetry.space_group_name_H-M   'P 1'
#
loop_
_entity.id
_entity.type
_entity.pdbx_description
1 polymer ?
#
loop_
_entity_poly.entity_id
_entity_poly.type
_entity_poly.pdbx_seq_one_letter_code
_entity_poly.pdbx_strand_id
1 'polypeptide(L)'
;MRRSAGSARRTQGILGGRSEQVVRRVLDAAIAELARSGYAGFRMEGVASTAAVNKTTIYRRWPSRAALVTAVVERMRTPLRASPLPDSGQLESDLVEAFTRRFTFGRKVEGRAWARLLDERYSREVEAIIGDAVDERRGEWRSMVTRAIDRGELPPGTDAQLLLDLVRAIVDTRASSRRLDTTWLTVAVRTVIAGARAGTLVRGRRARSVKAPSRSR
;
A
#
# COMPACT_ATOMS: atom_id res chain seq x y z
N MET A 1 -53.11 30.57 27.25
CA MET A 1 -52.71 30.19 25.89
C MET A 1 -51.27 29.80 25.87
N ARG A 2 -50.95 28.47 25.88
CA ARG A 2 -49.60 27.96 25.72
C ARG A 2 -49.55 27.25 24.38
N ARG A 3 -48.72 27.75 23.43
CA ARG A 3 -48.48 27.11 22.15
C ARG A 3 -47.21 26.28 22.22
N SER A 4 -47.36 25.03 21.83
CA SER A 4 -46.32 23.99 21.75
C SER A 4 -45.32 24.32 20.63
N ALA A 5 -44.04 24.33 20.98
CA ALA A 5 -42.91 24.27 20.04
C ALA A 5 -42.15 23.01 20.32
N GLY A 6 -42.33 22.00 19.53
CA GLY A 6 -41.58 20.76 19.70
C GLY A 6 -41.91 19.71 18.66
N SER A 7 -41.31 19.76 17.46
CA SER A 7 -41.18 18.57 16.58
C SER A 7 -40.44 18.80 15.29
N ALA A 8 -39.28 19.44 15.30
CA ALA A 8 -38.52 19.60 14.04
C ALA A 8 -37.08 19.15 14.06
N ARG A 9 -36.57 18.50 15.13
CA ARG A 9 -35.15 18.21 15.25
C ARG A 9 -34.72 16.72 15.14
N ARG A 10 -35.64 15.77 14.92
CA ARG A 10 -35.30 14.33 14.91
C ARG A 10 -35.11 13.70 13.52
N THR A 11 -35.42 14.35 12.43
CA THR A 11 -35.39 13.76 11.08
C THR A 11 -34.05 13.94 10.34
N GLN A 12 -33.25 14.94 10.69
CA GLN A 12 -31.97 15.21 9.99
C GLN A 12 -30.85 14.22 10.32
N GLY A 13 -30.79 13.68 11.53
CA GLY A 13 -29.76 12.70 11.93
C GLY A 13 -29.94 11.31 11.32
N ILE A 14 -31.18 10.91 11.02
CA ILE A 14 -31.50 9.58 10.48
C ILE A 14 -31.24 9.49 8.95
N LEU A 15 -31.40 10.59 8.23
CA LEU A 15 -31.14 10.63 6.78
C LEU A 15 -29.65 10.59 6.44
N GLY A 16 -28.79 11.24 7.22
CA GLY A 16 -27.33 11.16 7.09
C GLY A 16 -26.78 9.74 7.32
N GLY A 17 -27.20 9.08 8.38
CA GLY A 17 -26.74 7.74 8.74
C GLY A 17 -27.08 6.66 7.69
N ARG A 18 -28.26 6.69 7.09
CA ARG A 18 -28.63 5.75 6.01
C ARG A 18 -27.80 5.94 4.75
N SER A 19 -27.55 7.17 4.35
CA SER A 19 -26.69 7.47 3.18
C SER A 19 -25.26 6.99 3.40
N GLU A 20 -24.69 7.19 4.60
CA GLU A 20 -23.35 6.74 4.95
C GLU A 20 -23.25 5.21 5.00
N GLN A 21 -24.27 4.52 5.51
CA GLN A 21 -24.33 3.05 5.50
C GLN A 21 -24.35 2.50 4.08
N VAL A 22 -25.11 3.11 3.17
CA VAL A 22 -25.14 2.72 1.75
C VAL A 22 -23.76 2.91 1.12
N VAL A 23 -23.12 4.06 1.34
CA VAL A 23 -21.74 4.33 0.86
C VAL A 23 -20.77 3.26 1.36
N ARG A 24 -20.79 2.96 2.65
CA ARG A 24 -19.91 1.94 3.24
C ARG A 24 -20.11 0.58 2.58
N ARG A 25 -21.35 0.10 2.45
CA ARG A 25 -21.66 -1.18 1.79
C ARG A 25 -21.17 -1.23 0.35
N VAL A 26 -21.37 -0.13 -0.42
CA VAL A 26 -20.90 -0.05 -1.80
C VAL A 26 -19.37 -0.12 -1.87
N LEU A 27 -18.66 0.61 -1.01
CA LEU A 27 -17.21 0.59 -0.99
C LEU A 27 -16.65 -0.77 -0.53
N ASP A 28 -17.29 -1.42 0.46
CA ASP A 28 -16.92 -2.78 0.90
C ASP A 28 -17.11 -3.81 -0.24
N ALA A 29 -18.23 -3.73 -0.94
CA ALA A 29 -18.52 -4.58 -2.10
C ALA A 29 -17.54 -4.32 -3.26
N ALA A 30 -17.17 -3.07 -3.49
CA ALA A 30 -16.20 -2.69 -4.52
C ALA A 30 -14.78 -3.19 -4.19
N ILE A 31 -14.37 -3.15 -2.92
CA ILE A 31 -13.10 -3.76 -2.48
C ILE A 31 -13.11 -5.26 -2.73
N ALA A 32 -14.19 -5.96 -2.39
CA ALA A 32 -14.32 -7.39 -2.63
C ALA A 32 -14.29 -7.73 -4.13
N GLU A 33 -14.95 -6.95 -4.96
CA GLU A 33 -14.96 -7.11 -6.42
C GLU A 33 -13.54 -6.92 -7.01
N LEU A 34 -12.82 -5.86 -6.60
CA LEU A 34 -11.43 -5.64 -6.99
C LEU A 34 -10.51 -6.80 -6.56
N ALA A 35 -10.64 -7.26 -5.33
CA ALA A 35 -9.84 -8.38 -4.81
C ALA A 35 -10.06 -9.67 -5.62
N ARG A 36 -11.27 -9.86 -6.15
CA ARG A 36 -11.66 -11.02 -6.93
C ARG A 36 -11.22 -10.93 -8.39
N SER A 37 -11.47 -9.82 -9.05
CA SER A 37 -11.43 -9.70 -10.52
C SER A 37 -10.39 -8.71 -11.05
N GLY A 38 -9.71 -7.94 -10.20
CA GLY A 38 -8.85 -6.85 -10.63
C GLY A 38 -9.65 -5.69 -11.24
N TYR A 39 -8.94 -4.70 -11.77
CA TYR A 39 -9.56 -3.54 -12.40
C TYR A 39 -10.17 -3.89 -13.77
N ALA A 40 -9.46 -4.67 -14.59
CA ALA A 40 -9.96 -5.07 -15.91
C ALA A 40 -11.27 -5.87 -15.82
N GLY A 41 -11.39 -6.72 -14.83
CA GLY A 41 -12.60 -7.54 -14.59
C GLY A 41 -13.65 -6.89 -13.70
N PHE A 42 -13.42 -5.68 -13.19
CA PHE A 42 -14.32 -5.00 -12.26
C PHE A 42 -15.65 -4.62 -12.91
N ARG A 43 -16.75 -5.04 -12.29
CA ARG A 43 -18.11 -4.80 -12.80
C ARG A 43 -18.97 -4.07 -11.78
N MET A 44 -19.54 -2.92 -12.20
CA MET A 44 -20.46 -2.12 -11.38
C MET A 44 -21.71 -2.89 -10.99
N GLU A 45 -22.14 -3.83 -11.84
CA GLU A 45 -23.25 -4.74 -11.59
C GLU A 45 -22.99 -5.70 -10.42
N GLY A 46 -21.79 -6.25 -10.37
CA GLY A 46 -21.33 -7.11 -9.29
C GLY A 46 -21.33 -6.39 -7.95
N VAL A 47 -20.84 -5.15 -7.96
CA VAL A 47 -20.86 -4.27 -6.78
C VAL A 47 -22.28 -3.97 -6.32
N ALA A 48 -23.20 -3.61 -7.25
CA ALA A 48 -24.60 -3.32 -6.92
C ALA A 48 -25.31 -4.53 -6.28
N SER A 49 -25.11 -5.71 -6.87
CA SER A 49 -25.66 -6.96 -6.36
C SER A 49 -25.13 -7.27 -4.95
N THR A 50 -23.81 -7.24 -4.75
CA THR A 50 -23.17 -7.55 -3.46
C THR A 50 -23.56 -6.53 -2.38
N ALA A 51 -23.65 -5.23 -2.73
CA ALA A 51 -24.04 -4.18 -1.79
C ALA A 51 -25.56 -4.15 -1.51
N ALA A 52 -26.37 -4.94 -2.24
CA ALA A 52 -27.83 -4.91 -2.21
C ALA A 52 -28.39 -3.48 -2.42
N VAL A 53 -27.92 -2.81 -3.49
CA VAL A 53 -28.38 -1.48 -3.87
C VAL A 53 -28.72 -1.43 -5.37
N ASN A 54 -29.59 -0.48 -5.77
CA ASN A 54 -29.86 -0.27 -7.18
C ASN A 54 -28.63 0.36 -7.87
N LYS A 55 -28.32 -0.04 -9.11
CA LYS A 55 -27.26 0.52 -9.93
C LYS A 55 -27.36 2.05 -10.04
N THR A 56 -28.56 2.61 -10.21
CA THR A 56 -28.82 4.03 -10.27
C THR A 56 -28.28 4.77 -9.04
N THR A 57 -28.34 4.13 -7.84
CA THR A 57 -27.80 4.67 -6.61
C THR A 57 -26.29 4.79 -6.66
N ILE A 58 -25.59 3.82 -7.25
CA ILE A 58 -24.14 3.85 -7.42
C ILE A 58 -23.76 4.90 -8.45
N TYR A 59 -24.35 4.87 -9.67
CA TYR A 59 -24.00 5.77 -10.76
C TYR A 59 -24.26 7.26 -10.43
N ARG A 60 -25.27 7.56 -9.62
CA ARG A 60 -25.51 8.92 -9.15
C ARG A 60 -24.35 9.50 -8.35
N ARG A 61 -23.60 8.66 -7.61
CA ARG A 61 -22.49 9.07 -6.76
C ARG A 61 -21.13 8.85 -7.41
N TRP A 62 -20.98 7.77 -8.15
CA TRP A 62 -19.80 7.41 -8.90
C TRP A 62 -20.17 7.13 -10.36
N PRO A 63 -20.05 8.14 -11.22
CA PRO A 63 -20.55 8.05 -12.59
C PRO A 63 -19.78 7.08 -13.48
N SER A 64 -18.63 6.59 -13.03
CA SER A 64 -17.81 5.64 -13.77
C SER A 64 -17.14 4.60 -12.83
N ARG A 65 -16.66 3.50 -13.41
CA ARG A 65 -15.83 2.52 -12.76
C ARG A 65 -14.61 3.18 -12.09
N ALA A 66 -13.91 4.04 -12.83
CA ALA A 66 -12.74 4.76 -12.33
C ALA A 66 -13.09 5.61 -11.10
N ALA A 67 -14.20 6.36 -11.12
CA ALA A 67 -14.63 7.18 -9.98
C ALA A 67 -14.90 6.33 -8.72
N LEU A 68 -15.51 5.15 -8.87
CA LEU A 68 -15.74 4.25 -7.73
C LEU A 68 -14.44 3.66 -7.20
N VAL A 69 -13.54 3.23 -8.09
CA VAL A 69 -12.23 2.65 -7.68
C VAL A 69 -11.35 3.71 -7.05
N THR A 70 -11.35 4.97 -7.51
CA THR A 70 -10.68 6.08 -6.84
C THR A 70 -11.18 6.25 -5.40
N ALA A 71 -12.49 6.22 -5.18
CA ALA A 71 -13.07 6.30 -3.84
C ALA A 71 -12.67 5.10 -2.95
N VAL A 72 -12.55 3.91 -3.54
CA VAL A 72 -12.04 2.72 -2.86
C VAL A 72 -10.58 2.90 -2.45
N VAL A 73 -9.72 3.41 -3.35
CA VAL A 73 -8.31 3.69 -3.07
C VAL A 73 -8.18 4.68 -1.91
N GLU A 74 -8.92 5.78 -1.93
CA GLU A 74 -8.90 6.75 -0.83
C GLU A 74 -9.36 6.14 0.50
N ARG A 75 -10.38 5.30 0.48
CA ARG A 75 -10.81 4.58 1.69
C ARG A 75 -9.73 3.64 2.23
N MET A 76 -8.99 2.96 1.35
CA MET A 76 -7.88 2.07 1.77
C MET A 76 -6.67 2.86 2.29
N ARG A 77 -6.43 4.07 1.76
CA ARG A 77 -5.30 4.93 2.18
C ARG A 77 -5.52 5.56 3.56
N THR A 78 -6.75 5.90 3.91
CA THR A 78 -7.06 6.60 5.16
C THR A 78 -6.47 5.93 6.41
N PRO A 79 -6.64 4.61 6.65
CA PRO A 79 -6.01 3.94 7.79
C PRO A 79 -4.48 3.87 7.70
N LEU A 80 -3.92 3.81 6.48
CA LEU A 80 -2.47 3.76 6.27
C LEU A 80 -1.82 5.10 6.63
N ARG A 81 -2.46 6.23 6.26
CA ARG A 81 -2.01 7.58 6.65
C ARG A 81 -2.11 7.81 8.15
N ALA A 82 -3.13 7.24 8.81
CA ALA A 82 -3.29 7.33 10.25
C ALA A 82 -2.29 6.47 11.04
N SER A 83 -1.58 5.56 10.37
CA SER A 83 -0.57 4.68 10.98
C SER A 83 0.77 4.83 10.23
N PRO A 84 1.57 5.84 10.58
CA PRO A 84 2.85 6.08 9.91
C PRO A 84 3.78 4.88 10.02
N LEU A 85 4.79 4.84 9.16
CA LEU A 85 5.84 3.83 9.25
C LEU A 85 6.60 3.99 10.57
N PRO A 86 7.12 2.88 11.14
CA PRO A 86 7.91 2.92 12.36
C PRO A 86 9.11 3.86 12.27
N ASP A 87 9.48 4.47 13.38
CA ASP A 87 10.65 5.33 13.52
C ASP A 87 11.21 5.21 14.95
N SER A 88 11.70 4.02 15.28
CA SER A 88 12.26 3.70 16.61
C SER A 88 13.69 4.21 16.77
N GLY A 89 14.30 4.72 15.72
CA GLY A 89 15.72 5.06 15.69
C GLY A 89 16.63 3.87 15.34
N GLN A 90 16.07 2.72 14.98
CA GLN A 90 16.81 1.52 14.57
C GLN A 90 16.21 0.94 13.29
N LEU A 91 16.92 1.09 12.18
CA LEU A 91 16.43 0.69 10.85
C LEU A 91 16.01 -0.78 10.78
N GLU A 92 16.77 -1.69 11.43
CA GLU A 92 16.45 -3.13 11.43
C GLU A 92 15.06 -3.37 12.03
N SER A 93 14.79 -2.82 13.21
CA SER A 93 13.49 -2.94 13.88
C SER A 93 12.36 -2.31 13.07
N ASP A 94 12.61 -1.12 12.54
CA ASP A 94 11.63 -0.37 11.74
C ASP A 94 11.25 -1.13 10.47
N LEU A 95 12.22 -1.70 9.75
CA LEU A 95 11.96 -2.52 8.56
C LEU A 95 11.22 -3.82 8.89
N VAL A 96 11.61 -4.53 9.94
CA VAL A 96 10.94 -5.76 10.36
C VAL A 96 9.47 -5.48 10.70
N GLU A 97 9.20 -4.43 11.47
CA GLU A 97 7.85 -4.05 11.82
C GLU A 97 7.04 -3.60 10.59
N ALA A 98 7.61 -2.73 9.74
CA ALA A 98 6.94 -2.22 8.55
C ALA A 98 6.58 -3.35 7.57
N PHE A 99 7.49 -4.31 7.34
CA PHE A 99 7.22 -5.46 6.48
C PHE A 99 6.23 -6.44 7.10
N THR A 100 6.22 -6.60 8.43
CA THR A 100 5.21 -7.38 9.15
C THR A 100 3.81 -6.77 8.99
N ARG A 101 3.69 -5.44 9.16
CA ARG A 101 2.44 -4.70 8.92
C ARG A 101 1.99 -4.84 7.46
N ARG A 102 2.90 -4.69 6.49
CA ARG A 102 2.64 -4.87 5.05
C ARG A 102 2.12 -6.27 4.75
N PHE A 103 2.75 -7.31 5.28
CA PHE A 103 2.32 -8.69 5.11
C PHE A 103 0.93 -8.94 5.70
N THR A 104 0.68 -8.47 6.91
CA THR A 104 -0.62 -8.57 7.57
C THR A 104 -1.72 -7.86 6.76
N PHE A 105 -1.43 -6.67 6.23
CA PHE A 105 -2.33 -5.96 5.34
C PHE A 105 -2.60 -6.75 4.05
N GLY A 106 -1.57 -7.31 3.42
CA GLY A 106 -1.69 -8.10 2.19
C GLY A 106 -2.64 -9.30 2.30
N ARG A 107 -2.84 -9.85 3.50
CA ARG A 107 -3.78 -10.95 3.76
C ARG A 107 -5.25 -10.50 3.84
N LYS A 108 -5.51 -9.24 4.10
CA LYS A 108 -6.86 -8.67 4.13
C LYS A 108 -7.42 -8.54 2.72
N VAL A 109 -8.74 -8.39 2.62
CA VAL A 109 -9.39 -8.18 1.32
C VAL A 109 -8.89 -6.89 0.65
N GLU A 110 -8.66 -5.84 1.42
CA GLU A 110 -8.10 -4.56 0.95
C GLU A 110 -6.69 -4.74 0.37
N GLY A 111 -5.85 -5.55 1.03
CA GLY A 111 -4.49 -5.84 0.57
C GLY A 111 -4.48 -6.63 -0.75
N ARG A 112 -5.40 -7.58 -0.90
CA ARG A 112 -5.58 -8.31 -2.17
C ARG A 112 -6.11 -7.39 -3.28
N ALA A 113 -7.07 -6.52 -2.98
CA ALA A 113 -7.56 -5.51 -3.93
C ALA A 113 -6.43 -4.58 -4.38
N TRP A 114 -5.61 -4.12 -3.43
CA TRP A 114 -4.43 -3.29 -3.73
C TRP A 114 -3.42 -4.02 -4.61
N ALA A 115 -3.12 -5.29 -4.33
CA ALA A 115 -2.21 -6.10 -5.13
C ALA A 115 -2.70 -6.21 -6.59
N ARG A 116 -4.01 -6.46 -6.79
CA ARG A 116 -4.61 -6.50 -8.13
C ARG A 116 -4.46 -5.18 -8.89
N LEU A 117 -4.63 -4.03 -8.22
CA LEU A 117 -4.39 -2.73 -8.85
C LEU A 117 -2.92 -2.54 -9.21
N LEU A 118 -1.99 -2.98 -8.36
CA LEU A 118 -0.55 -2.92 -8.65
C LEU A 118 -0.14 -3.82 -9.82
N ASP A 119 -0.76 -4.99 -9.99
CA ASP A 119 -0.52 -5.88 -11.14
C ASP A 119 -0.90 -5.20 -12.47
N GLU A 120 -1.92 -4.34 -12.44
CA GLU A 120 -2.45 -3.63 -13.61
C GLU A 120 -1.94 -2.18 -13.74
N ARG A 121 -0.96 -1.75 -12.94
CA ARG A 121 -0.47 -0.35 -12.86
C ARG A 121 0.10 0.21 -14.17
N TYR A 122 0.44 -0.63 -15.14
CA TYR A 122 0.91 -0.19 -16.45
C TYR A 122 -0.22 0.29 -17.37
N SER A 123 -1.47 0.06 -17.01
CA SER A 123 -2.62 0.66 -17.67
C SER A 123 -2.71 2.14 -17.30
N ARG A 124 -2.87 3.02 -18.32
CA ARG A 124 -3.03 4.47 -18.09
C ARG A 124 -4.16 4.81 -17.11
N GLU A 125 -5.25 4.04 -17.18
CA GLU A 125 -6.43 4.28 -16.33
C GLU A 125 -6.12 3.91 -14.87
N VAL A 126 -5.44 2.79 -14.64
CA VAL A 126 -5.06 2.36 -13.29
C VAL A 126 -3.97 3.28 -12.72
N GLU A 127 -2.97 3.65 -13.53
CA GLU A 127 -1.93 4.60 -13.12
C GLU A 127 -2.52 5.94 -12.68
N ALA A 128 -3.50 6.47 -13.40
CA ALA A 128 -4.19 7.69 -13.01
C ALA A 128 -4.96 7.57 -11.68
N ILE A 129 -5.35 6.35 -11.28
CA ILE A 129 -6.07 6.11 -10.02
C ILE A 129 -5.12 5.91 -8.84
N ILE A 130 -4.00 5.20 -9.03
CA ILE A 130 -3.15 4.78 -7.92
C ILE A 130 -1.78 5.43 -7.89
N GLY A 131 -1.35 6.14 -8.94
CA GLY A 131 0.01 6.67 -9.10
C GLY A 131 0.44 7.49 -7.88
N ASP A 132 -0.33 8.52 -7.52
CA ASP A 132 -0.05 9.37 -6.36
C ASP A 132 0.05 8.55 -5.05
N ALA A 133 -0.82 7.56 -4.87
CA ALA A 133 -0.82 6.70 -3.68
C ALA A 133 0.43 5.82 -3.60
N VAL A 134 0.87 5.31 -4.76
CA VAL A 134 2.10 4.52 -4.88
C VAL A 134 3.31 5.38 -4.58
N ASP A 135 3.38 6.59 -5.15
CA ASP A 135 4.53 7.48 -5.00
C ASP A 135 4.63 8.06 -3.57
N GLU A 136 3.52 8.44 -2.97
CA GLU A 136 3.46 8.83 -1.56
C GLU A 136 4.04 7.71 -0.67
N ARG A 137 3.56 6.49 -0.85
CA ARG A 137 4.01 5.35 -0.06
C ARG A 137 5.48 4.99 -0.30
N ARG A 138 5.95 5.07 -1.54
CA ARG A 138 7.38 4.91 -1.86
C ARG A 138 8.24 5.98 -1.18
N GLY A 139 7.75 7.23 -1.14
CA GLY A 139 8.42 8.33 -0.43
C GLY A 139 8.58 8.03 1.05
N GLU A 140 7.53 7.57 1.72
CA GLU A 140 7.58 7.20 3.15
C GLU A 140 8.61 6.11 3.44
N TRP A 141 8.63 5.02 2.63
CA TRP A 141 9.61 3.95 2.79
C TRP A 141 11.04 4.44 2.57
N ARG A 142 11.27 5.26 1.53
CA ARG A 142 12.60 5.85 1.30
C ARG A 142 13.03 6.74 2.45
N SER A 143 12.12 7.56 2.99
CA SER A 143 12.41 8.43 4.13
C SER A 143 12.87 7.66 5.36
N MET A 144 12.33 6.47 5.63
CA MET A 144 12.80 5.59 6.71
C MET A 144 14.30 5.26 6.55
N VAL A 145 14.71 4.86 5.35
CA VAL A 145 16.12 4.53 5.06
C VAL A 145 17.00 5.78 5.06
N THR A 146 16.50 6.90 4.54
CA THR A 146 17.23 8.18 4.55
C THR A 146 17.53 8.63 5.98
N ARG A 147 16.54 8.58 6.88
CA ARG A 147 16.78 8.88 8.31
C ARG A 147 17.84 7.98 8.94
N ALA A 148 17.90 6.71 8.55
CA ALA A 148 18.95 5.80 9.05
C ALA A 148 20.35 6.17 8.51
N ILE A 149 20.45 6.66 7.27
CA ILE A 149 21.69 7.21 6.72
C ILE A 149 22.11 8.47 7.50
N ASP A 150 21.16 9.37 7.77
CA ASP A 150 21.41 10.62 8.51
C ASP A 150 21.86 10.35 9.95
N ARG A 151 21.37 9.25 10.58
CA ARG A 151 21.81 8.80 11.90
C ARG A 151 23.15 8.04 11.89
N GLY A 152 23.73 7.77 10.72
CA GLY A 152 24.99 7.04 10.58
C GLY A 152 24.85 5.50 10.69
N GLU A 153 23.62 4.97 10.68
CA GLU A 153 23.41 3.50 10.67
C GLU A 153 23.85 2.85 9.36
N LEU A 154 23.79 3.62 8.27
CA LEU A 154 24.21 3.24 6.93
C LEU A 154 25.20 4.25 6.35
N PRO A 155 26.10 3.84 5.45
CA PRO A 155 27.04 4.73 4.80
C PRO A 155 26.31 5.82 3.99
N PRO A 156 26.87 7.05 3.93
CA PRO A 156 26.42 8.07 3.00
C PRO A 156 26.42 7.54 1.55
N GLY A 157 25.40 7.93 0.78
CA GLY A 157 25.25 7.47 -0.61
C GLY A 157 24.65 6.08 -0.77
N THR A 158 24.24 5.41 0.31
CA THR A 158 23.48 4.15 0.21
C THR A 158 22.23 4.36 -0.64
N ASP A 159 22.01 3.48 -1.62
CA ASP A 159 20.80 3.48 -2.44
C ASP A 159 19.61 2.94 -1.65
N ALA A 160 18.83 3.85 -1.08
CA ALA A 160 17.64 3.53 -0.27
C ALA A 160 16.61 2.72 -1.07
N GLN A 161 16.44 3.02 -2.37
CA GLN A 161 15.48 2.29 -3.19
C GLN A 161 15.94 0.85 -3.44
N LEU A 162 17.20 0.64 -3.78
CA LEU A 162 17.77 -0.68 -4.01
C LEU A 162 17.70 -1.53 -2.72
N LEU A 163 18.02 -0.95 -1.56
CA LEU A 163 17.88 -1.63 -0.27
C LEU A 163 16.45 -2.14 -0.05
N LEU A 164 15.47 -1.27 -0.24
CA LEU A 164 14.05 -1.62 -0.07
C LEU A 164 13.58 -2.66 -1.09
N ASP A 165 14.03 -2.57 -2.34
CA ASP A 165 13.66 -3.51 -3.38
C ASP A 165 14.25 -4.90 -3.11
N LEU A 166 15.47 -5.00 -2.59
CA LEU A 166 16.07 -6.27 -2.17
C LEU A 166 15.28 -6.92 -1.01
N VAL A 167 14.98 -6.16 0.05
CA VAL A 167 14.15 -6.70 1.15
C VAL A 167 12.78 -7.12 0.63
N ARG A 168 12.14 -6.30 -0.20
CA ARG A 168 10.84 -6.59 -0.78
C ARG A 168 10.86 -7.87 -1.62
N ALA A 169 11.83 -8.02 -2.52
CA ALA A 169 11.96 -9.20 -3.37
C ALA A 169 12.10 -10.49 -2.56
N ILE A 170 12.93 -10.46 -1.50
CA ILE A 170 13.12 -11.60 -0.60
C ILE A 170 11.79 -11.93 0.11
N VAL A 171 11.11 -10.91 0.67
CA VAL A 171 9.86 -11.09 1.42
C VAL A 171 8.73 -11.57 0.51
N ASP A 172 8.57 -11.00 -0.68
CA ASP A 172 7.49 -11.37 -1.61
C ASP A 172 7.65 -12.79 -2.15
N THR A 173 8.90 -13.23 -2.41
CA THR A 173 9.19 -14.61 -2.78
C THR A 173 8.75 -15.60 -1.69
N ARG A 174 8.97 -15.26 -0.43
CA ARG A 174 8.61 -16.12 0.71
C ARG A 174 7.12 -16.05 1.06
N ALA A 175 6.50 -14.88 0.90
CA ALA A 175 5.09 -14.65 1.20
C ALA A 175 4.15 -15.55 0.37
N SER A 176 4.59 -15.96 -0.83
CA SER A 176 3.88 -16.89 -1.70
C SER A 176 3.77 -18.30 -1.12
N SER A 177 4.61 -18.66 -0.14
CA SER A 177 4.77 -20.04 0.35
C SER A 177 4.27 -20.32 1.76
N ARG A 178 3.49 -19.46 2.41
CA ARG A 178 2.71 -19.65 3.64
C ARG A 178 2.96 -18.62 4.74
N ARG A 179 3.37 -18.85 5.93
CA ARG A 179 3.40 -17.90 7.05
C ARG A 179 4.69 -17.06 7.01
N LEU A 180 4.55 -15.74 7.21
CA LEU A 180 5.72 -14.92 7.52
C LEU A 180 6.21 -15.33 8.92
N ASP A 181 7.38 -15.91 8.98
CA ASP A 181 8.12 -16.13 10.22
C ASP A 181 8.92 -14.85 10.52
N THR A 182 8.64 -14.25 11.67
CA THR A 182 9.31 -13.01 12.08
C THR A 182 10.82 -13.23 12.26
N THR A 183 11.24 -14.39 12.74
CA THR A 183 12.67 -14.74 12.87
C THR A 183 13.35 -14.74 11.52
N TRP A 184 12.73 -15.38 10.54
CA TRP A 184 13.24 -15.40 9.17
C TRP A 184 13.28 -13.99 8.56
N LEU A 185 12.23 -13.20 8.74
CA LEU A 185 12.18 -11.83 8.27
C LEU A 185 13.31 -10.98 8.86
N THR A 186 13.55 -11.10 10.16
CA THR A 186 14.65 -10.41 10.85
C THR A 186 16.00 -10.79 10.24
N VAL A 187 16.24 -12.06 9.97
CA VAL A 187 17.49 -12.53 9.33
C VAL A 187 17.62 -11.95 7.92
N ALA A 188 16.57 -11.96 7.13
CA ALA A 188 16.58 -11.41 5.77
C ALA A 188 16.88 -9.89 5.77
N VAL A 189 16.19 -9.12 6.62
CA VAL A 189 16.41 -7.68 6.79
C VAL A 189 17.85 -7.40 7.24
N ARG A 190 18.31 -8.12 8.27
CA ARG A 190 19.69 -7.98 8.80
C ARG A 190 20.76 -8.27 7.74
N THR A 191 20.55 -9.27 6.90
CA THR A 191 21.48 -9.62 5.82
C THR A 191 21.60 -8.47 4.80
N VAL A 192 20.48 -7.88 4.40
CA VAL A 192 20.49 -6.73 3.46
C VAL A 192 21.14 -5.50 4.12
N ILE A 193 20.83 -5.21 5.39
CA ILE A 193 21.43 -4.11 6.14
C ILE A 193 22.96 -4.32 6.30
N ALA A 194 23.41 -5.53 6.59
CA ALA A 194 24.84 -5.85 6.69
C ALA A 194 25.56 -5.59 5.38
N GLY A 195 24.99 -6.00 4.25
CA GLY A 195 25.50 -5.65 2.92
C GLY A 195 25.56 -4.14 2.68
N ALA A 196 24.50 -3.41 3.05
CA ALA A 196 24.47 -1.95 2.93
C ALA A 196 25.57 -1.29 3.80
N ARG A 197 25.75 -1.74 5.05
CA ARG A 197 26.81 -1.26 5.97
C ARG A 197 28.21 -1.52 5.42
N ALA A 198 28.42 -2.62 4.72
CA ALA A 198 29.67 -2.93 4.02
C ALA A 198 29.88 -2.07 2.75
N GLY A 199 28.95 -1.17 2.42
CA GLY A 199 29.06 -0.26 1.26
C GLY A 199 28.73 -0.91 -0.08
N THR A 200 28.13 -2.13 -0.11
CA THR A 200 27.77 -2.80 -1.38
C THR A 200 26.62 -2.12 -2.11
N LEU A 201 25.80 -1.32 -1.41
CA LEU A 201 24.64 -0.60 -1.96
C LEU A 201 24.90 0.91 -2.14
N VAL A 202 26.17 1.36 -2.14
CA VAL A 202 26.50 2.78 -2.36
C VAL A 202 26.49 3.10 -3.85
N ARG A 203 25.71 4.10 -4.26
CA ARG A 203 25.68 4.61 -5.64
C ARG A 203 27.08 5.16 -6.02
N GLY A 204 27.61 4.71 -7.15
CA GLY A 204 28.85 5.27 -7.71
C GLY A 204 30.11 4.47 -7.46
N ARG A 205 30.10 3.36 -6.71
CA ARG A 205 31.18 2.38 -6.76
C ARG A 205 31.06 1.56 -8.05
N ARG A 206 31.53 2.11 -9.18
CA ARG A 206 31.83 1.27 -10.35
C ARG A 206 32.76 0.15 -9.85
N ALA A 207 32.32 -1.09 -10.03
CA ALA A 207 33.21 -2.24 -9.82
C ALA A 207 34.53 -1.93 -10.54
N ARG A 208 35.62 -1.88 -9.78
CA ARG A 208 36.96 -1.81 -10.40
C ARG A 208 37.02 -3.02 -11.32
N SER A 209 37.05 -2.78 -12.60
CA SER A 209 37.29 -3.78 -13.61
C SER A 209 38.50 -4.59 -13.15
N VAL A 210 38.30 -5.86 -12.84
CA VAL A 210 39.40 -6.79 -12.62
C VAL A 210 40.11 -6.91 -13.94
N LYS A 211 41.24 -6.22 -14.06
CA LYS A 211 42.11 -6.27 -15.23
C LYS A 211 42.54 -7.72 -15.37
N ALA A 212 42.06 -8.39 -16.40
CA ALA A 212 42.51 -9.75 -16.72
C ALA A 212 44.03 -9.74 -16.87
N PRO A 213 44.73 -10.75 -16.32
CA PRO A 213 46.18 -10.85 -16.46
C PRO A 213 46.51 -11.02 -17.95
N SER A 214 47.35 -10.14 -18.46
CA SER A 214 47.90 -10.22 -19.82
C SER A 214 48.66 -11.54 -19.96
N ARG A 215 48.17 -12.44 -20.79
CA ARG A 215 48.96 -13.62 -21.22
C ARG A 215 50.11 -13.10 -22.08
N SER A 216 51.33 -13.06 -21.53
CA SER A 216 52.55 -12.97 -22.29
C SER A 216 52.79 -14.27 -23.04
N ARG A 217 53.06 -14.14 -24.32
CA ARG A 217 53.62 -15.23 -25.13
C ARG A 217 55.10 -15.39 -24.88
#